data_f53dff7492b6d51be2b24f37cba36ef2
#
_entry.id   f53dff7492b6d51be2b24f37cba36ef2
#
_cell.length_a   1.000
_cell.length_b   1.000
_cell.length_c   1.000
_cell.angle_alpha   90.00
_cell.angle_beta   90.00
_cell.angle_gamma   90.00
#
_symmetry.space_group_name_H-M   'P 1'
#
loop_
_entity.id
_entity.type
_entity.pdbx_description
1 polymer ?
#
loop_
_entity_poly.entity_id
_entity_poly.type
_entity_poly.pdbx_seq_one_letter_code
_entity_poly.pdbx_strand_id
1 'polypeptide(L)' 'LDVRPDDASVYVDDQFFGIARQLGILRLPPGPHRIEVVRPGYRTVERTVEVGLDAPVHLVIELVQP' A
#
# COMPACT_ATOMS: atom_id res chain seq x y z
N LEU A 1 0.82 -2.68 7.27
CA LEU A 1 0.45 -2.99 5.90
C LEU A 1 0.56 -4.49 5.65
N ASP A 2 -0.55 -5.12 5.33
CA ASP A 2 -0.59 -6.55 5.02
C ASP A 2 -1.08 -6.73 3.58
N VAL A 3 -0.18 -7.18 2.72
CA VAL A 3 -0.45 -7.31 1.29
C VAL A 3 -0.18 -8.74 0.85
N ARG A 4 -1.10 -9.31 0.08
CA ARG A 4 -0.94 -10.65 -0.49
C ARG A 4 -1.20 -10.63 -2.00
N PRO A 5 -0.29 -11.13 -2.82
CA PRO A 5 1.04 -11.65 -2.47
C PRO A 5 1.96 -10.53 -1.96
N ASP A 6 2.87 -10.87 -1.07
CA ASP A 6 3.69 -9.88 -0.36
C ASP A 6 4.87 -9.34 -1.19
N ASP A 7 5.08 -9.86 -2.36
CA ASP A 7 6.08 -9.37 -3.30
C ASP A 7 5.55 -8.26 -4.24
N ALA A 8 4.37 -7.74 -3.94
CA ALA A 8 3.79 -6.66 -4.71
C ALA A 8 4.51 -5.33 -4.46
N SER A 9 4.54 -4.48 -5.47
CA SER A 9 5.10 -3.14 -5.37
C SER A 9 4.09 -2.18 -4.77
N VAL A 10 4.54 -1.31 -3.88
CA VAL A 10 3.69 -0.34 -3.21
C VAL A 10 4.11 1.07 -3.61
N TYR A 11 3.14 1.82 -4.10
CA TYR A 11 3.30 3.23 -4.45
C TYR A 11 2.44 4.06 -3.50
N VAL A 12 2.98 5.19 -3.08
CA VAL A 12 2.23 6.17 -2.27
C VAL A 12 2.34 7.51 -2.96
N ASP A 13 1.20 8.13 -3.25
CA ASP A 13 1.13 9.41 -3.94
C ASP A 13 1.99 9.42 -5.22
N ASP A 14 1.90 8.34 -6.00
CA ASP A 14 2.62 8.12 -7.24
C ASP A 14 4.13 7.91 -7.10
N GLN A 15 4.63 7.74 -5.87
CA GLN A 15 6.03 7.42 -5.62
C GLN A 15 6.21 5.97 -5.21
N PHE A 16 7.19 5.30 -5.79
CA PHE A 16 7.51 3.93 -5.39
C PHE A 16 8.10 3.93 -3.99
N PHE A 17 7.45 3.21 -3.07
CA PHE A 17 7.92 3.08 -1.69
C PHE A 17 8.72 1.82 -1.45
N GLY A 18 8.44 0.75 -2.16
CA GLY A 18 9.15 -0.51 -2.02
C GLY A 18 8.25 -1.72 -2.22
N ILE A 19 8.81 -2.88 -1.90
CA ILE A 19 8.07 -4.15 -1.96
C ILE A 19 7.36 -4.37 -0.63
N ALA A 20 6.11 -4.82 -0.68
CA ALA A 20 5.25 -4.87 0.49
C ALA A 20 5.89 -5.59 1.69
N ARG A 21 6.51 -6.76 1.47
CA ARG A 21 7.13 -7.53 2.55
C ARG A 21 8.31 -6.84 3.22
N GLN A 22 8.89 -5.84 2.57
CA GLN A 22 10.07 -5.12 3.07
C GLN A 22 9.70 -3.84 3.80
N LEU A 23 8.47 -3.36 3.64
CA LEU A 23 8.07 -2.05 4.17
C LEU A 23 7.78 -2.06 5.67
N GLY A 24 7.31 -3.19 6.21
CA GLY A 24 6.94 -3.25 7.61
C GLY A 24 5.80 -2.29 7.93
N ILE A 25 5.98 -1.48 8.97
CA ILE A 25 5.00 -0.47 9.36
C ILE A 25 5.12 0.74 8.45
N LEU A 26 4.02 1.10 7.81
CA LEU A 26 3.97 2.26 6.92
C LEU A 26 3.55 3.49 7.71
N ARG A 27 4.39 4.52 7.71
CA ARG A 27 4.11 5.79 8.37
C ARG A 27 4.14 6.91 7.35
N LEU A 28 3.05 7.68 7.31
CA LEU A 28 2.88 8.77 6.37
C LEU A 28 2.49 10.04 7.13
N PRO A 29 2.76 11.22 6.56
CA PRO A 29 2.27 12.47 7.13
C PRO A 29 0.75 12.45 7.26
N PRO A 30 0.17 13.18 8.22
CA PRO A 30 -1.28 13.28 8.34
C PRO A 30 -1.92 13.80 7.05
N GLY A 31 -3.14 13.32 6.78
CA GLY A 31 -3.92 13.74 5.64
C GLY A 31 -4.23 12.58 4.70
N PRO A 32 -4.85 12.87 3.55
CA PRO A 32 -5.19 11.85 2.58
C PRO A 32 -3.97 11.43 1.77
N HIS A 33 -3.85 10.12 1.56
CA HIS A 33 -2.79 9.56 0.71
C HIS A 33 -3.39 8.48 -0.19
N ARG A 34 -2.92 8.43 -1.43
CA ARG A 34 -3.31 7.39 -2.36
C ARG A 34 -2.26 6.29 -2.35
N ILE A 35 -2.70 5.08 -2.03
CA ILE A 35 -1.84 3.91 -2.00
C ILE A 35 -2.23 3.02 -3.17
N GLU A 36 -1.24 2.64 -3.96
CA GLU A 36 -1.43 1.77 -5.12
C GLU A 36 -0.54 0.56 -4.97
N VAL A 37 -1.12 -0.63 -5.16
CA VAL A 37 -0.40 -1.89 -5.03
C VAL A 37 -0.46 -2.62 -6.36
N VAL A 38 0.70 -2.95 -6.90
CA VAL A 38 0.84 -3.48 -8.25
C VAL A 38 1.67 -4.75 -8.23
N ARG A 39 1.17 -5.78 -8.92
CA ARG A 39 1.94 -6.99 -9.20
C ARG A 39 1.56 -7.51 -10.57
N PRO A 40 2.55 -7.87 -11.42
CA PRO A 40 2.25 -8.46 -12.73
C PRO A 40 1.39 -9.72 -12.58
N GLY A 41 0.38 -9.86 -13.43
CA GLY A 41 -0.54 -10.98 -13.38
C GLY A 41 -1.71 -10.81 -12.42
N TYR A 42 -1.77 -9.68 -11.70
CA TYR A 42 -2.84 -9.35 -10.77
C TYR A 42 -3.46 -8.01 -11.11
N ARG A 43 -4.67 -7.81 -10.66
CA ARG A 43 -5.32 -6.49 -10.80
C ARG A 43 -4.69 -5.51 -9.84
N THR A 44 -4.42 -4.31 -10.33
CA THR A 44 -3.92 -3.21 -9.49
C THR A 44 -5.00 -2.79 -8.51
N VAL A 45 -4.61 -2.59 -7.26
CA VAL A 45 -5.49 -2.09 -6.21
C VAL A 45 -5.07 -0.68 -5.83
N GLU A 46 -6.03 0.22 -5.81
CA GLU A 46 -5.83 1.60 -5.39
C GLU A 46 -6.73 1.89 -4.19
N ARG A 47 -6.15 2.47 -3.16
CA ARG A 47 -6.88 2.88 -1.95
C ARG A 47 -6.48 4.28 -1.56
N THR A 48 -7.46 5.10 -1.24
CA THR A 48 -7.21 6.38 -0.58
C THR A 48 -7.41 6.18 0.91
N VAL A 49 -6.40 6.54 1.70
CA VAL A 49 -6.45 6.42 3.15
C VAL A 49 -6.30 7.79 3.78
N GLU A 50 -7.00 8.01 4.88
CA GLU A 50 -6.86 9.21 5.70
C GLU A 50 -5.95 8.88 6.87
N VAL A 51 -4.78 9.51 6.92
CA VAL A 51 -3.79 9.25 7.96
C VAL A 51 -3.96 10.25 9.08
N GLY A 52 -4.14 9.73 10.29
CA GLY A 52 -4.23 10.56 11.49
C GLY A 52 -2.87 10.93 12.03
N LEU A 53 -2.85 11.89 12.96
CA LEU A 53 -1.63 12.34 13.60
C LEU A 53 -1.04 11.20 14.44
N ASP A 54 0.24 10.90 14.23
CA ASP A 54 0.99 9.87 14.96
C ASP A 54 0.42 8.46 14.84
N ALA A 55 -0.42 8.19 13.83
CA ALA A 55 -1.01 6.88 13.63
C ALA A 55 -0.30 6.12 12.51
N PRO A 56 0.00 4.81 12.68
CA PRO A 56 0.47 3.99 11.59
C PRO A 56 -0.65 3.70 10.60
N VAL A 57 -0.29 3.41 9.35
CA VAL A 57 -1.27 3.00 8.36
C VAL A 57 -1.57 1.52 8.53
N HIS A 58 -2.84 1.21 8.81
CA HIS A 58 -3.34 -0.16 8.86
C HIS A 58 -4.14 -0.44 7.61
N LEU A 59 -3.62 -1.34 6.77
CA LEU A 59 -4.27 -1.65 5.50
C LEU A 59 -4.03 -3.11 5.16
N VAL A 60 -5.10 -3.82 4.85
CA VAL A 60 -5.04 -5.20 4.41
C VAL A 60 -5.49 -5.24 2.95
N ILE A 61 -4.62 -5.71 2.07
CA ILE A 61 -4.91 -5.77 0.65
C ILE A 61 -4.61 -7.18 0.15
N GLU A 62 -5.61 -7.78 -0.50
CA GLU A 62 -5.43 -9.05 -1.19
C GLU A 62 -5.64 -8.82 -2.68
N LEU A 63 -4.58 -9.00 -3.47
CA LEU A 63 -4.65 -8.85 -4.92
C LEU A 63 -5.36 -10.04 -5.55
N VAL A 64 -6.09 -9.77 -6.61
CA VAL A 64 -6.89 -10.78 -7.30
C VAL A 64 -6.39 -10.92 -8.73
N GLN A 65 -6.29 -12.15 -9.19
CA GLN A 65 -5.97 -12.41 -10.59
C GLN A 65 -7.17 -12.09 -11.46
N PRO A 66 -6.96 -11.56 -12.67
CA PRO A 66 -8.04 -11.26 -13.59
C PRO A 66 -8.75 -12.50 -14.10
#